data_0e726ce0e65bf0654447380c470dcd96
#
_entry.id   0e726ce0e65bf0654447380c470dcd96
#
_cell.length_a   1.000
_cell.length_b   1.000
_cell.length_c   1.000
_cell.angle_alpha   90.00
_cell.angle_beta   90.00
_cell.angle_gamma   90.00
#
_symmetry.space_group_name_H-M   'P 1'
#
loop_
_entity.id
_entity.type
_entity.pdbx_description
1 polymer ?
#
loop_
_entity_poly.entity_id
_entity_poly.type
_entity_poly.pdbx_seq_one_letter_code
_entity_poly.pdbx_strand_id
1 'polypeptide(L)'
;MSIFSRPVAHGLLAVTLLLSACTLPRVLKQAEDGRTVVARPALLTAAGEAVPFEVTARVPAAHLHKGVVYELLLRYRYAHGLREDTLGRIAFTLGNYVYDDEHKGQLLATQKFSLPNTPGRNPGELLAHAQVRELKKNGRTLRAPDDVHVARGIADPARFVLREDTVLTLLPAHASNIMSGTRVLPFFFDENKWFIRGYLGTNVAALEDLIDANQQTRQVLIIAGHSPDSTDAHNRLLASKRVRMLLYYYQQRVKNFSYLNKNENIRYDTLAYVRKWDTFLQKVTASALKPDQIDSVVTIINDTRGTFEQKEKALHRLSSFDYIEQYIYPVLRFGTVAVSYTAPKRYDSEVYLLSKKIVEKQVEADALTPEELRYSATLTPLLAEKQRIYEVAAANTNSWEAFHNLGVVLLQRAQKEPSDKTRTAYYRRAGVNFTLAAHRNPTAEFFYHAATAYHRANDRLEALQNYDYAIKLGGPRPLLRKIFSDRAALEIEVGQPDEALRSLKYAGPSYQNALNTGLIQIGREHYDLALAQYRTAQALRPAAAAPLYGMAVVAARQQNEPAVGTLLKQAVALDRSYAQRAVEDLEFQDYTKGKVFREALR
;
A
#
# COMPACT_ATOMS: atom_id res chain seq x y z
N MET A 1 23.66 -15.33 -100.10
CA MET A 1 24.67 -14.38 -99.62
C MET A 1 24.16 -13.71 -98.33
N SER A 2 24.82 -14.08 -97.24
CA SER A 2 25.25 -13.38 -96.07
C SER A 2 24.15 -12.74 -95.18
N ILE A 3 23.83 -13.33 -94.03
CA ILE A 3 24.51 -13.32 -92.75
C ILE A 3 24.53 -11.91 -92.10
N PHE A 4 23.86 -11.68 -91.07
CA PHE A 4 24.41 -11.49 -89.70
C PHE A 4 23.33 -11.34 -88.65
N SER A 5 23.40 -12.21 -87.68
CA SER A 5 22.71 -12.23 -86.41
C SER A 5 23.24 -11.19 -85.43
N ARG A 6 22.40 -10.70 -84.52
CA ARG A 6 22.83 -10.14 -83.23
C ARG A 6 22.01 -10.72 -82.08
N PRO A 7 22.67 -11.33 -81.10
CA PRO A 7 22.12 -11.48 -79.78
C PRO A 7 23.02 -10.74 -78.81
N VAL A 8 22.59 -9.60 -78.25
CA VAL A 8 23.17 -9.02 -77.02
C VAL A 8 22.13 -8.10 -76.43
N ALA A 9 21.28 -8.60 -75.55
CA ALA A 9 20.49 -7.77 -74.64
C ALA A 9 19.93 -8.49 -73.39
N HIS A 10 20.33 -9.75 -73.08
CA HIS A 10 19.78 -10.49 -71.97
C HIS A 10 20.76 -10.69 -70.79
N GLY A 11 21.99 -10.20 -70.88
CA GLY A 11 23.02 -10.39 -69.82
C GLY A 11 23.07 -9.31 -68.71
N LEU A 12 22.52 -8.10 -68.95
CA LEU A 12 22.68 -6.99 -68.00
C LEU A 12 21.55 -6.94 -66.92
N LEU A 13 20.40 -7.54 -67.22
CA LEU A 13 19.28 -7.53 -66.21
C LEU A 13 19.44 -8.57 -65.08
N ALA A 14 20.18 -9.66 -65.36
CA ALA A 14 20.43 -10.70 -64.33
C ALA A 14 21.50 -10.30 -63.33
N VAL A 15 22.48 -9.49 -63.70
CA VAL A 15 23.57 -9.05 -62.81
C VAL A 15 23.08 -7.99 -61.81
N THR A 16 22.15 -7.12 -62.20
CA THR A 16 21.56 -6.12 -61.28
C THR A 16 20.62 -6.74 -60.25
N LEU A 17 19.96 -7.83 -60.57
CA LEU A 17 19.12 -8.60 -59.62
C LEU A 17 19.95 -9.41 -58.62
N LEU A 18 21.13 -9.90 -58.97
CA LEU A 18 22.03 -10.62 -58.10
C LEU A 18 22.77 -9.68 -57.11
N LEU A 19 23.06 -8.43 -57.50
CA LEU A 19 23.67 -7.45 -56.60
C LEU A 19 22.71 -6.96 -55.49
N SER A 20 21.40 -6.91 -55.75
CA SER A 20 20.42 -6.54 -54.71
C SER A 20 20.08 -7.70 -53.76
N ALA A 21 20.30 -8.95 -54.15
CA ALA A 21 20.06 -10.11 -53.28
C ALA A 21 21.14 -10.30 -52.19
N CYS A 22 22.37 -9.77 -52.42
CA CYS A 22 23.50 -9.87 -51.48
C CYS A 22 23.54 -8.75 -50.44
N THR A 23 22.67 -7.74 -50.50
CA THR A 23 22.76 -6.57 -49.60
C THR A 23 22.14 -6.83 -48.23
N LEU A 24 20.96 -7.46 -48.14
CA LEU A 24 20.27 -7.71 -46.86
C LEU A 24 21.06 -8.64 -45.92
N PRO A 25 21.61 -9.80 -46.36
CA PRO A 25 22.41 -10.65 -45.47
C PRO A 25 23.66 -9.93 -44.94
N ARG A 26 24.28 -9.09 -45.80
CA ARG A 26 25.46 -8.30 -45.40
C ARG A 26 25.11 -7.23 -44.37
N VAL A 27 24.01 -6.51 -44.57
CA VAL A 27 23.51 -5.50 -43.60
C VAL A 27 23.16 -6.16 -42.29
N LEU A 28 22.44 -7.30 -42.29
CA LEU A 28 22.09 -8.02 -41.09
C LEU A 28 23.33 -8.45 -40.31
N LYS A 29 24.27 -9.16 -40.96
CA LYS A 29 25.49 -9.64 -40.30
C LYS A 29 26.34 -8.51 -39.72
N GLN A 30 26.52 -7.43 -40.45
CA GLN A 30 27.34 -6.29 -40.02
C GLN A 30 26.68 -5.48 -38.91
N ALA A 31 25.33 -5.40 -38.89
CA ALA A 31 24.59 -4.81 -37.78
C ALA A 31 24.68 -5.69 -36.53
N GLU A 32 24.71 -7.02 -36.70
CA GLU A 32 24.88 -7.98 -35.60
C GLU A 32 26.25 -7.93 -34.94
N ASP A 33 27.32 -7.83 -35.77
CA ASP A 33 28.71 -7.87 -35.28
C ASP A 33 29.10 -6.68 -34.39
N GLY A 34 28.36 -5.57 -34.43
CA GLY A 34 28.65 -4.38 -33.61
C GLY A 34 27.51 -3.88 -32.75
N ARG A 35 26.40 -4.64 -32.64
CA ARG A 35 25.25 -4.24 -31.84
C ARG A 35 25.47 -4.46 -30.36
N THR A 36 24.88 -3.57 -29.55
CA THR A 36 24.67 -3.79 -28.13
C THR A 36 23.19 -3.59 -27.80
N VAL A 37 22.61 -4.47 -26.96
CA VAL A 37 21.23 -4.37 -26.50
C VAL A 37 21.23 -4.59 -25.00
N VAL A 38 20.81 -3.57 -24.24
CA VAL A 38 20.86 -3.59 -22.78
C VAL A 38 19.51 -3.18 -22.22
N ALA A 39 19.01 -3.93 -21.26
CA ALA A 39 17.84 -3.54 -20.48
C ALA A 39 18.26 -2.80 -19.20
N ARG A 40 17.43 -1.87 -18.77
CA ARG A 40 17.51 -1.22 -17.46
C ARG A 40 16.14 -1.30 -16.77
N PRO A 41 16.07 -1.87 -15.54
CA PRO A 41 17.19 -2.51 -14.82
C PRO A 41 17.67 -3.79 -15.51
N ALA A 42 18.94 -4.17 -15.30
CA ALA A 42 19.55 -5.37 -15.92
C ALA A 42 18.85 -6.67 -15.52
N LEU A 43 18.32 -6.77 -14.31
CA LEU A 43 17.35 -7.77 -13.85
C LEU A 43 15.97 -7.11 -13.84
N LEU A 44 15.04 -7.60 -14.68
CA LEU A 44 13.69 -7.05 -14.74
C LEU A 44 13.05 -7.07 -13.36
N THR A 45 12.46 -5.95 -12.95
CA THR A 45 11.94 -5.80 -11.58
C THR A 45 10.46 -5.49 -11.63
N ALA A 46 9.67 -6.27 -10.91
CA ALA A 46 8.24 -6.05 -10.77
C ALA A 46 7.96 -4.76 -9.97
N ALA A 47 7.00 -4.00 -10.44
CA ALA A 47 6.43 -2.83 -9.78
C ALA A 47 4.91 -3.01 -9.73
N GLY A 48 4.43 -3.69 -8.69
CA GLY A 48 3.03 -4.09 -8.57
C GLY A 48 2.61 -5.09 -9.66
N GLU A 49 1.60 -4.73 -10.44
CA GLU A 49 1.05 -5.57 -11.52
C GLU A 49 1.79 -5.44 -12.86
N ALA A 50 2.79 -4.58 -12.91
CA ALA A 50 3.59 -4.34 -14.11
C ALA A 50 5.08 -4.59 -13.86
N VAL A 51 5.80 -4.85 -14.94
CA VAL A 51 7.26 -4.92 -14.95
C VAL A 51 7.74 -3.87 -15.96
N PRO A 52 7.96 -2.63 -15.54
CA PRO A 52 8.48 -1.57 -16.41
C PRO A 52 9.98 -1.75 -16.61
N PHE A 53 10.46 -1.51 -17.82
CA PHE A 53 11.89 -1.51 -18.15
C PHE A 53 12.14 -0.67 -19.38
N GLU A 54 13.41 -0.30 -19.56
CA GLU A 54 13.88 0.44 -20.71
C GLU A 54 14.92 -0.41 -21.44
N VAL A 55 14.84 -0.44 -22.76
CA VAL A 55 15.85 -1.11 -23.59
C VAL A 55 16.58 -0.07 -24.42
N THR A 56 17.89 -0.03 -24.24
CA THR A 56 18.80 0.76 -25.05
C THR A 56 19.52 -0.15 -26.04
N ALA A 57 19.40 0.16 -27.32
CA ALA A 57 20.08 -0.56 -28.36
C ALA A 57 21.02 0.38 -29.14
N ARG A 58 22.23 -0.10 -29.45
CA ARG A 58 23.20 0.54 -30.32
C ARG A 58 23.49 -0.34 -31.53
N VAL A 59 23.55 0.27 -32.71
CA VAL A 59 23.78 -0.44 -33.96
C VAL A 59 24.74 0.38 -34.85
N PRO A 60 25.75 -0.25 -35.50
CA PRO A 60 26.64 0.45 -36.44
C PRO A 60 25.88 1.14 -37.56
N ALA A 61 26.11 2.43 -37.75
CA ALA A 61 25.45 3.22 -38.81
C ALA A 61 25.99 2.94 -40.22
N ALA A 62 27.25 2.49 -40.34
CA ALA A 62 28.01 2.41 -41.58
C ALA A 62 27.37 1.54 -42.66
N HIS A 63 26.47 0.63 -42.31
CA HIS A 63 25.88 -0.35 -43.23
C HIS A 63 24.37 -0.18 -43.44
N LEU A 64 23.75 0.76 -42.72
CA LEU A 64 22.36 1.12 -42.96
C LEU A 64 22.26 2.14 -44.08
N HIS A 65 21.44 1.90 -45.10
CA HIS A 65 21.22 2.80 -46.22
C HIS A 65 19.74 3.16 -46.41
N LYS A 66 19.46 4.22 -47.13
CA LYS A 66 18.08 4.63 -47.45
C LYS A 66 17.35 3.47 -48.15
N GLY A 67 16.20 3.07 -47.61
CA GLY A 67 15.39 1.97 -48.15
C GLY A 67 15.47 0.65 -47.36
N VAL A 68 16.26 0.60 -46.29
CA VAL A 68 16.34 -0.57 -45.39
C VAL A 68 16.10 -0.14 -43.93
N VAL A 69 15.36 -0.94 -43.21
CA VAL A 69 15.19 -0.80 -41.77
C VAL A 69 15.76 -2.02 -41.07
N TYR A 70 16.55 -1.80 -40.03
CA TYR A 70 16.97 -2.82 -39.06
C TYR A 70 16.06 -2.76 -37.85
N GLU A 71 15.45 -3.87 -37.48
CA GLU A 71 14.48 -3.95 -36.38
C GLU A 71 14.93 -4.99 -35.38
N LEU A 72 14.80 -4.66 -34.09
CA LEU A 72 14.92 -5.56 -32.96
C LEU A 72 13.53 -5.83 -32.41
N LEU A 73 13.03 -7.02 -32.56
CA LEU A 73 11.75 -7.47 -32.02
C LEU A 73 11.97 -8.00 -30.60
N LEU A 74 11.39 -7.32 -29.63
CA LEU A 74 11.52 -7.71 -28.23
C LEU A 74 10.42 -8.69 -27.85
N ARG A 75 10.82 -9.81 -27.25
CA ARG A 75 9.96 -10.93 -26.84
C ARG A 75 10.34 -11.38 -25.45
N TYR A 76 9.34 -11.74 -24.64
CA TYR A 76 9.56 -12.37 -23.36
C TYR A 76 9.13 -13.82 -23.42
N ARG A 77 10.10 -14.73 -23.27
CA ARG A 77 9.92 -16.18 -23.33
C ARG A 77 9.88 -16.75 -21.92
N TYR A 78 8.87 -17.60 -21.61
CA TYR A 78 8.67 -18.17 -20.29
C TYR A 78 8.07 -19.58 -20.35
N ALA A 79 7.77 -20.19 -19.19
CA ALA A 79 7.27 -21.55 -19.10
C ALA A 79 8.17 -22.57 -19.82
N HIS A 80 9.49 -22.52 -19.55
CA HIS A 80 10.50 -23.36 -20.19
C HIS A 80 10.51 -23.26 -21.73
N GLY A 81 10.22 -22.08 -22.25
CA GLY A 81 10.21 -21.83 -23.71
C GLY A 81 8.90 -22.14 -24.42
N LEU A 82 7.89 -22.63 -23.69
CA LEU A 82 6.58 -23.01 -24.26
C LEU A 82 5.66 -21.81 -24.56
N ARG A 83 5.92 -20.67 -23.95
CA ARG A 83 5.15 -19.43 -24.12
C ARG A 83 6.04 -18.24 -24.41
N GLU A 84 5.53 -17.34 -25.22
CA GLU A 84 6.24 -16.13 -25.63
C GLU A 84 5.25 -14.97 -25.81
N ASP A 85 5.59 -13.81 -25.25
CA ASP A 85 4.85 -12.56 -25.44
C ASP A 85 5.70 -11.60 -26.26
N THR A 86 5.13 -11.06 -27.34
CA THR A 86 5.76 -9.99 -28.12
C THR A 86 5.48 -8.65 -27.46
N LEU A 87 6.53 -7.91 -27.09
CA LEU A 87 6.44 -6.65 -26.35
C LEU A 87 6.48 -5.42 -27.26
N GLY A 88 7.16 -5.52 -28.37
CA GLY A 88 7.30 -4.43 -29.32
C GLY A 88 8.57 -4.53 -30.16
N ARG A 89 8.95 -3.44 -30.82
CA ARG A 89 10.13 -3.39 -31.69
C ARG A 89 10.87 -2.07 -31.55
N ILE A 90 12.20 -2.12 -31.66
CA ILE A 90 13.06 -0.96 -31.82
C ILE A 90 13.54 -1.00 -33.30
N ALA A 91 13.27 0.04 -34.06
CA ALA A 91 13.57 0.07 -35.51
C ALA A 91 14.60 1.16 -35.82
N PHE A 92 15.61 0.89 -36.64
CA PHE A 92 16.68 1.79 -37.01
C PHE A 92 16.62 2.07 -38.53
N THR A 93 16.47 3.35 -38.89
CA THR A 93 16.50 3.81 -40.31
C THR A 93 17.49 4.96 -40.45
N LEU A 94 18.19 5.03 -41.54
CA LEU A 94 19.09 6.15 -41.80
C LEU A 94 18.31 7.47 -41.94
N GLY A 95 18.57 8.44 -41.06
CA GLY A 95 17.92 9.76 -41.06
C GLY A 95 17.04 10.09 -39.87
N ASN A 96 16.68 9.12 -39.00
CA ASN A 96 15.78 9.34 -37.87
C ASN A 96 16.44 9.14 -36.50
N TYR A 97 17.77 9.18 -36.38
CA TYR A 97 18.45 8.86 -35.11
C TYR A 97 19.43 9.89 -34.62
N VAL A 98 19.57 9.96 -33.31
CA VAL A 98 20.65 10.64 -32.61
C VAL A 98 21.90 9.75 -32.78
N TYR A 99 22.98 10.32 -33.33
CA TYR A 99 24.28 9.67 -33.27
C TYR A 99 24.74 9.65 -31.83
N ASP A 100 25.31 8.53 -31.39
CA ASP A 100 25.94 8.43 -30.09
C ASP A 100 27.25 9.23 -30.13
N ASP A 101 27.29 10.38 -29.43
CA ASP A 101 28.48 11.26 -29.42
C ASP A 101 29.69 10.59 -28.75
N GLU A 102 29.47 9.63 -27.86
CA GLU A 102 30.52 8.86 -27.17
C GLU A 102 31.04 7.71 -28.06
N HIS A 103 30.17 7.14 -28.93
CA HIS A 103 30.50 6.01 -29.80
C HIS A 103 30.32 6.40 -31.28
N LYS A 104 31.31 7.10 -31.83
CA LYS A 104 31.27 7.58 -33.20
C LYS A 104 30.93 6.48 -34.20
N GLY A 105 29.91 6.72 -35.01
CA GLY A 105 29.45 5.79 -36.04
C GLY A 105 28.41 4.78 -35.62
N GLN A 106 27.85 4.89 -34.42
CA GLN A 106 26.72 4.08 -33.95
C GLN A 106 25.43 4.90 -33.88
N LEU A 107 24.31 4.23 -34.15
CA LEU A 107 22.96 4.75 -33.94
C LEU A 107 22.45 4.25 -32.57
N LEU A 108 21.92 5.15 -31.78
CA LEU A 108 21.37 4.89 -30.47
C LEU A 108 19.85 5.00 -30.49
N ALA A 109 19.15 4.02 -29.91
CA ALA A 109 17.71 4.09 -29.65
C ALA A 109 17.43 3.56 -28.25
N THR A 110 16.63 4.30 -27.50
CA THR A 110 16.15 3.93 -26.17
C THR A 110 14.63 3.94 -26.18
N GLN A 111 14.00 2.86 -25.72
CA GLN A 111 12.55 2.74 -25.68
C GLN A 111 12.10 2.06 -24.38
N LYS A 112 11.00 2.58 -23.83
CA LYS A 112 10.36 2.03 -22.62
C LYS A 112 9.35 0.96 -22.99
N PHE A 113 9.36 -0.11 -22.20
CA PHE A 113 8.45 -1.25 -22.32
C PHE A 113 7.87 -1.61 -20.97
N SER A 114 6.79 -2.36 -20.98
CA SER A 114 6.21 -2.94 -19.78
C SER A 114 5.58 -4.28 -20.13
N LEU A 115 5.71 -5.25 -19.23
CA LEU A 115 4.96 -6.51 -19.32
C LEU A 115 4.14 -6.70 -18.04
N PRO A 116 3.01 -7.43 -18.09
CA PRO A 116 2.22 -7.72 -16.90
C PRO A 116 2.98 -8.63 -15.94
N ASN A 117 2.95 -8.32 -14.64
CA ASN A 117 3.47 -9.20 -13.59
C ASN A 117 2.40 -10.25 -13.23
N THR A 118 2.39 -11.37 -13.96
CA THR A 118 1.42 -12.45 -13.74
C THR A 118 2.11 -13.74 -13.30
N PRO A 119 1.47 -14.56 -12.43
CA PRO A 119 2.02 -15.85 -12.02
C PRO A 119 2.40 -16.75 -13.22
N GLY A 120 3.48 -17.48 -13.08
CA GLY A 120 3.96 -18.42 -14.10
C GLY A 120 4.86 -17.81 -15.18
N ARG A 121 5.18 -16.51 -15.12
CA ARG A 121 6.15 -15.87 -16.02
C ARG A 121 7.61 -16.09 -15.60
N ASN A 122 7.86 -16.56 -14.41
CA ASN A 122 9.17 -17.01 -13.97
C ASN A 122 9.22 -18.55 -13.89
N PRO A 123 10.36 -19.17 -14.28
CA PRO A 123 11.50 -18.56 -14.95
C PRO A 123 11.18 -18.11 -16.38
N GLY A 124 11.84 -17.03 -16.82
CA GLY A 124 11.68 -16.46 -18.15
C GLY A 124 12.89 -15.66 -18.58
N GLU A 125 12.91 -15.17 -19.82
CA GLU A 125 13.99 -14.40 -20.40
C GLU A 125 13.48 -13.36 -21.40
N LEU A 126 14.10 -12.18 -21.42
CA LEU A 126 13.87 -11.15 -22.42
C LEU A 126 14.85 -11.34 -23.57
N LEU A 127 14.32 -11.48 -24.75
CA LEU A 127 15.05 -11.73 -25.98
C LEU A 127 14.84 -10.60 -27.01
N ALA A 128 15.86 -10.26 -27.76
CA ALA A 128 15.78 -9.39 -28.93
C ALA A 128 16.08 -10.18 -30.18
N HIS A 129 15.10 -10.31 -31.08
CA HIS A 129 15.24 -10.95 -32.37
C HIS A 129 15.49 -9.91 -33.44
N ALA A 130 16.61 -10.01 -34.16
CA ALA A 130 16.97 -9.06 -35.19
C ALA A 130 16.37 -9.42 -36.54
N GLN A 131 15.94 -8.39 -37.28
CA GLN A 131 15.53 -8.54 -38.68
C GLN A 131 15.87 -7.28 -39.48
N VAL A 132 16.10 -7.48 -40.78
CA VAL A 132 16.29 -6.40 -41.74
C VAL A 132 15.17 -6.46 -42.76
N ARG A 133 14.55 -5.33 -43.05
CA ARG A 133 13.41 -5.22 -43.96
C ARG A 133 13.63 -4.09 -44.98
N GLU A 134 13.32 -4.34 -46.24
CA GLU A 134 13.28 -3.31 -47.28
C GLU A 134 12.03 -2.42 -47.11
N LEU A 135 12.21 -1.11 -47.27
CA LEU A 135 11.11 -0.11 -47.09
C LEU A 135 10.25 0.09 -48.35
N LYS A 136 10.38 -0.77 -49.36
CA LYS A 136 9.56 -0.73 -50.58
C LYS A 136 8.30 -1.58 -50.44
N LYS A 137 7.29 -1.31 -51.27
CA LYS A 137 6.07 -2.13 -51.36
C LYS A 137 6.46 -3.58 -51.71
N ASN A 138 6.01 -4.55 -50.88
CA ASN A 138 6.41 -5.96 -50.93
C ASN A 138 7.91 -6.21 -50.69
N GLY A 139 8.57 -5.38 -49.87
CA GLY A 139 9.98 -5.51 -49.53
C GLY A 139 10.27 -6.84 -48.79
N ARG A 140 11.44 -7.41 -49.04
CA ARG A 140 11.93 -8.63 -48.41
C ARG A 140 12.29 -8.35 -46.96
N THR A 141 12.02 -9.35 -46.09
CA THR A 141 12.47 -9.37 -44.69
C THR A 141 13.41 -10.55 -44.50
N LEU A 142 14.59 -10.28 -43.95
CA LEU A 142 15.54 -11.29 -43.53
C LEU A 142 15.65 -11.25 -41.99
N ARG A 143 15.58 -12.41 -41.36
CA ARG A 143 15.67 -12.57 -39.90
C ARG A 143 17.01 -13.16 -39.50
N ALA A 144 17.51 -12.77 -38.34
CA ALA A 144 18.68 -13.39 -37.75
C ALA A 144 18.38 -14.84 -37.33
N PRO A 145 19.36 -15.74 -37.38
CA PRO A 145 19.17 -17.12 -36.93
C PRO A 145 18.98 -17.19 -35.40
N ASP A 146 19.64 -16.32 -34.63
CA ASP A 146 19.72 -16.37 -33.19
C ASP A 146 19.11 -15.15 -32.53
N ASP A 147 18.57 -15.36 -31.31
CA ASP A 147 18.10 -14.31 -30.44
C ASP A 147 19.25 -13.74 -29.59
N VAL A 148 19.21 -12.45 -29.28
CA VAL A 148 20.07 -11.83 -28.27
C VAL A 148 19.39 -11.93 -26.94
N HIS A 149 20.07 -12.49 -25.96
CA HIS A 149 19.62 -12.47 -24.57
C HIS A 149 19.84 -11.06 -24.00
N VAL A 150 18.75 -10.42 -23.51
CA VAL A 150 18.76 -9.05 -23.03
C VAL A 150 18.65 -8.99 -21.51
N ALA A 151 17.75 -9.80 -20.91
CA ALA A 151 17.58 -9.89 -19.47
C ALA A 151 16.97 -11.23 -19.04
N ARG A 152 17.19 -11.63 -17.79
CA ARG A 152 16.70 -12.89 -17.21
C ARG A 152 15.61 -12.63 -16.19
N GLY A 153 14.52 -13.36 -16.28
CA GLY A 153 13.47 -13.45 -15.28
C GLY A 153 12.92 -12.10 -14.80
N ILE A 154 12.10 -12.17 -13.78
CA ILE A 154 11.48 -11.02 -13.12
C ILE A 154 11.77 -11.15 -11.62
N ALA A 155 12.56 -10.23 -11.06
CA ALA A 155 12.68 -10.09 -9.62
C ALA A 155 11.42 -9.43 -9.06
N ASP A 156 10.90 -9.96 -7.97
CA ASP A 156 9.71 -9.41 -7.29
C ASP A 156 10.10 -8.90 -5.90
N PRO A 157 10.36 -7.58 -5.75
CA PRO A 157 10.71 -6.98 -4.46
C PRO A 157 9.62 -7.14 -3.40
N ALA A 158 8.35 -7.27 -3.80
CA ALA A 158 7.23 -7.41 -2.86
C ALA A 158 7.40 -8.62 -1.92
N ARG A 159 8.12 -9.66 -2.36
CA ARG A 159 8.44 -10.85 -1.54
C ARG A 159 9.34 -10.56 -0.34
N PHE A 160 10.03 -9.45 -0.32
CA PHE A 160 11.02 -9.07 0.70
C PHE A 160 10.54 -7.93 1.59
N VAL A 161 9.37 -7.35 1.27
CA VAL A 161 8.77 -6.27 2.05
C VAL A 161 8.40 -6.75 3.43
N LEU A 162 8.80 -6.01 4.45
CA LEU A 162 8.42 -6.26 5.83
C LEU A 162 7.33 -5.30 6.28
N ARG A 163 6.34 -5.87 6.97
CA ARG A 163 5.24 -5.17 7.62
C ARG A 163 5.38 -5.21 9.13
N GLU A 164 4.72 -4.30 9.82
CA GLU A 164 4.58 -4.38 11.27
C GLU A 164 3.63 -5.52 11.65
N ASP A 165 4.06 -6.40 12.55
CA ASP A 165 3.20 -7.45 13.09
C ASP A 165 2.31 -6.90 14.19
N THR A 166 1.21 -6.26 13.81
CA THR A 166 0.26 -5.73 14.78
C THR A 166 -0.66 -6.86 15.27
N VAL A 167 -0.53 -7.17 16.56
CA VAL A 167 -1.46 -8.07 17.25
C VAL A 167 -2.71 -7.29 17.62
N LEU A 168 -3.85 -7.67 17.05
CA LEU A 168 -5.15 -7.07 17.37
C LEU A 168 -5.81 -7.86 18.49
N THR A 169 -6.26 -7.13 19.51
CA THR A 169 -6.93 -7.70 20.67
C THR A 169 -8.43 -7.40 20.64
N LEU A 170 -9.21 -8.28 21.26
CA LEU A 170 -10.62 -8.02 21.49
C LEU A 170 -10.77 -6.81 22.42
N LEU A 171 -11.71 -5.94 22.07
CA LEU A 171 -12.14 -4.90 23.00
C LEU A 171 -12.78 -5.54 24.23
N PRO A 172 -12.47 -5.06 25.44
CA PRO A 172 -13.04 -5.60 26.65
C PRO A 172 -14.57 -5.44 26.62
N ALA A 173 -15.24 -6.49 27.01
CA ALA A 173 -16.67 -6.46 27.32
C ALA A 173 -16.82 -6.92 28.75
N HIS A 174 -17.64 -6.22 29.53
CA HIS A 174 -17.88 -6.53 30.93
C HIS A 174 -19.30 -7.05 31.10
N ALA A 175 -19.48 -7.98 32.01
CA ALA A 175 -20.82 -8.29 32.51
C ALA A 175 -21.48 -7.00 32.96
N SER A 176 -22.77 -6.86 32.74
CA SER A 176 -23.54 -5.69 33.14
C SER A 176 -23.66 -5.58 34.69
N ASN A 177 -22.50 -5.48 35.35
CA ASN A 177 -22.43 -4.99 36.72
C ASN A 177 -22.75 -3.49 36.81
N ILE A 178 -22.89 -2.85 35.62
CA ILE A 178 -23.10 -1.43 35.51
C ILE A 178 -24.60 -1.18 35.60
N MET A 179 -25.04 -0.73 36.76
CA MET A 179 -26.38 -0.15 36.91
C MET A 179 -26.48 1.22 36.23
N SER A 180 -25.36 1.77 35.77
CA SER A 180 -25.26 3.02 34.99
C SER A 180 -24.02 3.02 34.10
N GLY A 181 -24.14 3.58 32.90
CA GLY A 181 -23.04 3.72 31.93
C GLY A 181 -23.06 5.06 31.22
N THR A 182 -21.96 5.44 30.62
CA THR A 182 -21.89 6.58 29.68
C THR A 182 -21.36 6.10 28.34
N ARG A 183 -22.13 6.32 27.27
CA ARG A 183 -21.73 6.04 25.90
C ARG A 183 -21.25 7.33 25.25
N VAL A 184 -20.05 7.30 24.69
CA VAL A 184 -19.45 8.47 24.02
C VAL A 184 -19.34 8.18 22.53
N LEU A 185 -19.98 8.99 21.72
CA LEU A 185 -20.07 8.84 20.26
C LEU A 185 -19.45 10.05 19.58
N PRO A 186 -18.30 9.89 18.89
CA PRO A 186 -17.68 10.97 18.12
C PRO A 186 -18.33 11.12 16.75
N PHE A 187 -18.42 12.36 16.29
CA PHE A 187 -18.87 12.77 14.95
C PHE A 187 -17.82 13.68 14.32
N PHE A 188 -17.69 13.66 13.00
CA PHE A 188 -16.74 14.49 12.28
C PHE A 188 -17.45 15.31 11.19
N PHE A 189 -16.91 16.48 10.90
CA PHE A 189 -17.48 17.44 9.96
C PHE A 189 -16.48 17.83 8.89
N ASP A 190 -16.98 18.07 7.69
CA ASP A 190 -16.18 18.64 6.61
C ASP A 190 -15.78 20.08 6.92
N GLU A 191 -14.80 20.55 6.18
CA GLU A 191 -14.36 21.92 6.23
C GLU A 191 -15.55 22.86 5.96
N ASN A 192 -15.65 23.89 6.78
CA ASN A 192 -16.70 24.89 6.68
C ASN A 192 -18.15 24.35 6.70
N LYS A 193 -18.37 23.10 7.19
CA LYS A 193 -19.69 22.46 7.28
C LYS A 193 -20.08 22.19 8.74
N TRP A 194 -21.40 22.13 8.99
CA TRP A 194 -22.00 21.77 10.28
C TRP A 194 -22.93 20.57 10.20
N PHE A 195 -23.11 19.96 9.00
CA PHE A 195 -23.81 18.70 8.84
C PHE A 195 -22.85 17.52 8.99
N ILE A 196 -23.37 16.39 9.43
CA ILE A 196 -22.57 15.20 9.78
C ILE A 196 -21.95 14.59 8.51
N ARG A 197 -20.65 14.24 8.55
CA ARG A 197 -19.93 13.58 7.44
C ARG A 197 -20.43 12.15 7.25
N GLY A 198 -20.91 11.82 6.05
CA GLY A 198 -21.41 10.49 5.72
C GLY A 198 -20.32 9.41 5.58
N TYR A 199 -19.09 9.76 5.18
CA TYR A 199 -18.05 8.78 4.84
C TYR A 199 -16.96 8.58 5.91
N LEU A 200 -16.76 9.50 6.84
CA LEU A 200 -15.85 9.34 7.99
C LEU A 200 -16.61 9.02 9.28
N GLY A 201 -17.56 8.11 9.18
CA GLY A 201 -18.31 7.60 10.30
C GLY A 201 -19.07 8.69 11.02
N THR A 202 -20.32 8.71 10.78
CA THR A 202 -21.24 9.28 11.72
C THR A 202 -21.65 8.17 12.66
N ASN A 203 -21.54 8.33 13.95
CA ASN A 203 -22.13 7.41 14.90
C ASN A 203 -23.66 7.58 14.97
N VAL A 204 -24.30 7.92 13.83
CA VAL A 204 -25.74 8.13 13.76
C VAL A 204 -26.48 6.84 14.09
N ALA A 205 -26.14 5.75 13.41
CA ALA A 205 -26.77 4.47 13.67
C ALA A 205 -26.54 3.99 15.12
N ALA A 206 -25.32 4.14 15.64
CA ALA A 206 -25.03 3.77 17.03
C ALA A 206 -25.76 4.67 18.06
N LEU A 207 -26.02 5.93 17.70
CA LEU A 207 -26.84 6.83 18.53
C LEU A 207 -28.31 6.43 18.48
N GLU A 208 -28.80 6.06 17.30
CA GLU A 208 -30.16 5.55 17.10
C GLU A 208 -30.37 4.26 17.89
N ASP A 209 -29.46 3.28 17.75
CA ASP A 209 -29.50 2.02 18.51
C ASP A 209 -29.51 2.26 20.03
N LEU A 210 -28.74 3.25 20.50
CA LEU A 210 -28.71 3.60 21.93
C LEU A 210 -30.04 4.20 22.40
N ILE A 211 -30.69 5.00 21.57
CA ILE A 211 -32.02 5.56 21.83
C ILE A 211 -33.08 4.45 21.78
N ASP A 212 -32.99 3.58 20.76
CA ASP A 212 -33.93 2.48 20.50
C ASP A 212 -33.85 1.38 21.57
N ALA A 213 -32.66 1.18 22.18
CA ALA A 213 -32.48 0.28 23.32
C ALA A 213 -33.29 0.69 24.56
N ASN A 214 -33.95 1.84 24.54
CA ASN A 214 -34.88 2.33 25.55
C ASN A 214 -34.35 2.24 26.98
N GLN A 215 -33.05 2.46 27.17
CA GLN A 215 -32.45 2.55 28.48
C GLN A 215 -32.79 3.90 29.10
N GLN A 216 -32.97 3.93 30.45
CA GLN A 216 -33.28 5.20 31.10
C GLN A 216 -32.10 6.17 30.98
N THR A 217 -32.17 7.08 30.03
CA THR A 217 -31.19 8.16 29.83
C THR A 217 -31.36 9.22 30.94
N ARG A 218 -30.24 9.61 31.55
CA ARG A 218 -30.21 10.66 32.58
C ARG A 218 -29.65 11.98 32.09
N GLN A 219 -28.57 11.90 31.29
CA GLN A 219 -27.86 13.09 30.81
C GLN A 219 -27.33 12.88 29.41
N VAL A 220 -27.36 13.93 28.62
CA VAL A 220 -26.73 14.01 27.30
C VAL A 220 -25.82 15.24 27.26
N LEU A 221 -24.53 15.01 27.15
CA LEU A 221 -23.51 16.05 27.01
C LEU A 221 -23.06 16.09 25.54
N ILE A 222 -23.15 17.28 24.92
CA ILE A 222 -22.72 17.51 23.53
C ILE A 222 -21.60 18.54 23.50
N ILE A 223 -20.46 18.14 22.95
CA ILE A 223 -19.29 19.01 22.78
C ILE A 223 -18.93 19.05 21.29
N ALA A 224 -18.63 20.23 20.74
CA ALA A 224 -18.10 20.33 19.37
C ALA A 224 -16.96 21.34 19.26
N GLY A 225 -16.03 21.01 18.37
CA GLY A 225 -14.83 21.80 18.09
C GLY A 225 -14.75 22.26 16.62
N HIS A 226 -13.68 22.96 16.32
CA HIS A 226 -13.35 23.47 14.99
C HIS A 226 -11.82 23.39 14.74
N SER A 227 -11.43 23.38 13.47
CA SER A 227 -10.06 23.61 13.01
C SER A 227 -9.76 25.12 12.95
N PRO A 228 -8.50 25.54 13.01
CA PRO A 228 -8.13 26.96 12.96
C PRO A 228 -8.02 27.54 11.53
N ASP A 229 -8.64 26.93 10.56
CA ASP A 229 -8.54 27.23 9.12
C ASP A 229 -9.39 28.42 8.62
N SER A 230 -9.91 29.23 9.53
CA SER A 230 -10.68 30.45 9.21
C SER A 230 -10.57 31.48 10.34
N THR A 231 -11.32 32.58 10.24
CA THR A 231 -11.33 33.58 11.31
C THR A 231 -11.90 33.01 12.62
N ASP A 232 -11.40 33.48 13.75
CA ASP A 232 -11.84 33.03 15.08
C ASP A 232 -13.36 33.14 15.26
N ALA A 233 -13.99 34.24 14.75
CA ALA A 233 -15.43 34.44 14.82
C ALA A 233 -16.21 33.39 14.00
N HIS A 234 -15.73 33.07 12.81
CA HIS A 234 -16.34 32.06 11.93
C HIS A 234 -16.22 30.67 12.54
N ASN A 235 -15.04 30.33 13.05
CA ASN A 235 -14.76 29.04 13.68
C ASN A 235 -15.64 28.78 14.91
N ARG A 236 -15.84 29.80 15.76
CA ARG A 236 -16.79 29.72 16.89
C ARG A 236 -18.23 29.50 16.44
N LEU A 237 -18.64 30.19 15.38
CA LEU A 237 -19.98 30.03 14.81
C LEU A 237 -20.17 28.59 14.30
N LEU A 238 -19.17 28.00 13.64
CA LEU A 238 -19.23 26.62 13.18
C LEU A 238 -19.34 25.62 14.34
N ALA A 239 -18.54 25.76 15.39
CA ALA A 239 -18.63 24.92 16.59
C ALA A 239 -20.03 25.00 17.20
N SER A 240 -20.60 26.21 17.33
CA SER A 240 -21.96 26.41 17.87
C SER A 240 -23.05 25.81 16.97
N LYS A 241 -22.90 25.89 15.63
CA LYS A 241 -23.82 25.26 14.68
C LYS A 241 -23.75 23.72 14.78
N ARG A 242 -22.56 23.14 14.94
CA ARG A 242 -22.36 21.70 15.10
C ARG A 242 -23.02 21.16 16.37
N VAL A 243 -22.84 21.86 17.51
CA VAL A 243 -23.52 21.53 18.76
C VAL A 243 -25.04 21.55 18.58
N ARG A 244 -25.58 22.62 18.02
CA ARG A 244 -27.04 22.76 17.78
C ARG A 244 -27.59 21.67 16.86
N MET A 245 -26.82 21.31 15.83
CA MET A 245 -27.21 20.27 14.89
C MET A 245 -27.29 18.90 15.58
N LEU A 246 -26.29 18.53 16.38
CA LEU A 246 -26.27 17.27 17.11
C LEU A 246 -27.37 17.20 18.18
N LEU A 247 -27.60 18.31 18.92
CA LEU A 247 -28.68 18.42 19.90
C LEU A 247 -30.05 18.27 19.26
N TYR A 248 -30.28 19.00 18.15
CA TYR A 248 -31.53 18.92 17.41
C TYR A 248 -31.79 17.51 16.90
N TYR A 249 -30.76 16.87 16.31
CA TYR A 249 -30.87 15.49 15.83
C TYR A 249 -31.27 14.52 16.96
N TYR A 250 -30.57 14.57 18.10
CA TYR A 250 -30.88 13.76 19.26
C TYR A 250 -32.31 13.96 19.77
N GLN A 251 -32.70 15.22 19.96
CA GLN A 251 -34.04 15.57 20.47
C GLN A 251 -35.16 15.15 19.50
N GLN A 252 -34.97 15.30 18.18
CA GLN A 252 -35.96 14.84 17.21
C GLN A 252 -36.10 13.34 17.21
N ARG A 253 -34.98 12.62 17.32
CA ARG A 253 -35.01 11.16 17.36
C ARG A 253 -35.74 10.68 18.61
N VAL A 254 -35.45 11.21 19.78
CA VAL A 254 -36.14 10.90 21.04
C VAL A 254 -37.65 11.21 20.96
N LYS A 255 -38.06 12.31 20.32
CA LYS A 255 -39.48 12.65 20.13
C LYS A 255 -40.23 11.67 19.24
N ASN A 256 -39.58 11.14 18.19
CA ASN A 256 -40.18 10.23 17.24
C ASN A 256 -40.42 8.83 17.83
N PHE A 257 -39.72 8.50 18.93
CA PHE A 257 -39.98 7.30 19.71
C PHE A 257 -40.96 7.65 20.82
N SER A 258 -42.17 7.13 20.77
CA SER A 258 -43.17 7.26 21.86
C SER A 258 -42.76 6.42 23.05
N TYR A 259 -41.69 6.82 23.70
CA TYR A 259 -41.24 6.15 24.93
C TYR A 259 -42.16 6.49 26.08
N LEU A 260 -42.79 5.49 26.61
CA LEU A 260 -43.53 5.49 27.86
C LEU A 260 -42.70 6.16 28.96
N ASN A 261 -42.86 7.47 29.18
CA ASN A 261 -42.46 8.28 30.31
C ASN A 261 -41.02 8.13 30.86
N LYS A 262 -40.08 7.45 30.15
CA LYS A 262 -38.73 7.21 30.64
C LYS A 262 -37.74 8.35 30.36
N ASN A 263 -38.05 9.24 29.43
CA ASN A 263 -37.14 10.30 28.95
C ASN A 263 -37.60 11.72 29.33
N GLU A 264 -38.61 11.85 30.21
CA GLU A 264 -39.18 13.18 30.54
C GLU A 264 -38.21 14.10 31.32
N ASN A 265 -37.12 13.55 31.89
CA ASN A 265 -36.17 14.31 32.71
C ASN A 265 -34.71 14.20 32.17
N ILE A 266 -34.48 14.13 30.86
CA ILE A 266 -33.12 14.12 30.33
C ILE A 266 -32.50 15.51 30.52
N ARG A 267 -31.37 15.57 31.21
CA ARG A 267 -30.54 16.77 31.27
C ARG A 267 -29.69 16.91 30.01
N TYR A 268 -29.81 18.05 29.34
CA TYR A 268 -29.00 18.37 28.16
C TYR A 268 -27.94 19.42 28.50
N ASP A 269 -26.68 19.06 28.41
CA ASP A 269 -25.54 19.96 28.57
C ASP A 269 -24.83 20.13 27.22
N THR A 270 -24.47 21.36 26.89
CA THR A 270 -23.83 21.67 25.59
C THR A 270 -22.60 22.54 25.77
N LEU A 271 -21.54 22.26 25.03
CA LEU A 271 -20.31 23.03 25.02
C LEU A 271 -19.79 23.22 23.60
N ALA A 272 -19.82 24.45 23.10
CA ALA A 272 -19.07 24.81 21.90
C ALA A 272 -17.61 25.05 22.32
N TYR A 273 -16.70 24.16 21.90
CA TYR A 273 -15.32 24.19 22.34
C TYR A 273 -14.56 25.35 21.71
N VAL A 274 -14.12 26.28 22.53
CA VAL A 274 -13.52 27.56 22.12
C VAL A 274 -12.01 27.64 22.44
N ARG A 275 -11.40 26.60 23.01
CA ARG A 275 -9.95 26.60 23.26
C ARG A 275 -9.22 26.50 21.94
N LYS A 276 -8.68 27.64 21.48
CA LYS A 276 -8.21 27.91 20.12
C LYS A 276 -7.10 26.95 19.66
N TRP A 277 -6.15 26.64 20.54
CA TRP A 277 -4.93 25.95 20.17
C TRP A 277 -4.58 24.71 20.99
N ASP A 278 -5.19 24.50 22.16
CA ASP A 278 -4.81 23.40 23.06
C ASP A 278 -4.99 22.03 22.39
N THR A 279 -6.17 21.78 21.80
CA THR A 279 -6.45 20.51 21.10
C THR A 279 -5.58 20.36 19.86
N PHE A 280 -5.32 21.46 19.13
CA PHE A 280 -4.42 21.47 18.00
C PHE A 280 -2.99 21.07 18.42
N LEU A 281 -2.42 21.71 19.44
CA LEU A 281 -1.10 21.36 19.98
C LEU A 281 -1.03 19.90 20.44
N GLN A 282 -2.07 19.41 21.13
CA GLN A 282 -2.15 18.01 21.52
C GLN A 282 -2.07 17.07 20.31
N LYS A 283 -2.78 17.38 19.21
CA LYS A 283 -2.75 16.58 17.98
C LYS A 283 -1.41 16.69 17.26
N VAL A 284 -0.80 17.88 17.21
CA VAL A 284 0.52 18.10 16.62
C VAL A 284 1.59 17.33 17.40
N THR A 285 1.58 17.42 18.72
CA THR A 285 2.54 16.70 19.58
C THR A 285 2.40 15.18 19.46
N ALA A 286 1.18 14.68 19.26
CA ALA A 286 0.90 13.26 19.06
C ALA A 286 1.09 12.79 17.59
N SER A 287 1.46 13.71 16.67
CA SER A 287 1.57 13.42 15.24
C SER A 287 2.89 12.72 14.87
N ALA A 288 3.01 12.32 13.59
CA ALA A 288 4.24 11.78 13.03
C ALA A 288 5.26 12.85 12.58
N LEU A 289 4.98 14.14 12.81
CA LEU A 289 5.92 15.22 12.53
C LEU A 289 7.23 15.03 13.31
N LYS A 290 8.33 15.48 12.73
CA LYS A 290 9.63 15.45 13.41
C LYS A 290 9.66 16.41 14.61
N PRO A 291 10.52 16.16 15.62
CA PRO A 291 10.62 17.03 16.79
C PRO A 291 10.85 18.50 16.43
N ASP A 292 11.74 18.80 15.50
CA ASP A 292 12.04 20.16 15.02
C ASP A 292 10.83 20.85 14.35
N GLN A 293 10.01 20.08 13.65
CA GLN A 293 8.78 20.56 13.04
C GLN A 293 7.69 20.81 14.10
N ILE A 294 7.60 19.94 15.11
CA ILE A 294 6.70 20.12 16.25
C ILE A 294 7.09 21.36 17.03
N ASP A 295 8.37 21.53 17.33
CA ASP A 295 8.90 22.70 18.07
C ASP A 295 8.63 24.00 17.32
N SER A 296 8.74 24.00 15.99
CA SER A 296 8.40 25.15 15.15
C SER A 296 6.91 25.53 15.27
N VAL A 297 6.02 24.55 15.26
CA VAL A 297 4.57 24.76 15.44
C VAL A 297 4.28 25.27 16.85
N VAL A 298 4.85 24.61 17.87
CA VAL A 298 4.67 25.01 19.29
C VAL A 298 5.13 26.43 19.52
N THR A 299 6.26 26.84 18.94
CA THR A 299 6.79 28.20 19.05
C THR A 299 5.81 29.23 18.46
N ILE A 300 5.25 28.98 17.28
CA ILE A 300 4.26 29.88 16.65
C ILE A 300 3.02 30.01 17.53
N ILE A 301 2.52 28.89 18.05
CA ILE A 301 1.27 28.90 18.80
C ILE A 301 1.45 29.54 20.19
N ASN A 302 2.59 29.36 20.83
CA ASN A 302 2.88 29.92 22.15
C ASN A 302 3.33 31.40 22.10
N ASP A 303 3.54 31.97 20.91
CA ASP A 303 3.81 33.42 20.81
C ASP A 303 2.58 34.23 21.29
N THR A 304 2.73 34.87 22.45
CA THR A 304 1.67 35.64 23.10
C THR A 304 1.33 36.95 22.37
N ARG A 305 2.16 37.40 21.44
CA ARG A 305 1.99 38.69 20.71
C ARG A 305 1.14 38.51 19.44
N GLY A 306 1.10 37.30 18.88
CA GLY A 306 0.41 37.02 17.63
C GLY A 306 -1.11 36.89 17.82
N THR A 307 -1.90 37.51 16.93
CA THR A 307 -3.34 37.25 16.84
C THR A 307 -3.61 35.84 16.33
N PHE A 308 -4.88 35.37 16.43
CA PHE A 308 -5.28 34.08 15.92
C PHE A 308 -4.94 33.92 14.43
N GLU A 309 -5.28 34.92 13.62
CA GLU A 309 -5.07 34.91 12.18
C GLU A 309 -3.58 35.05 11.80
N GLN A 310 -2.79 35.75 12.62
CA GLN A 310 -1.33 35.83 12.41
C GLN A 310 -0.64 34.49 12.65
N LYS A 311 -1.07 33.76 13.68
CA LYS A 311 -0.58 32.41 13.97
C LYS A 311 -0.93 31.42 12.85
N GLU A 312 -2.17 31.46 12.39
CA GLU A 312 -2.62 30.63 11.28
C GLU A 312 -1.82 30.92 10.00
N LYS A 313 -1.64 32.20 9.65
CA LYS A 313 -0.79 32.61 8.53
C LYS A 313 0.69 32.21 8.68
N ALA A 314 1.19 32.15 9.90
CA ALA A 314 2.54 31.68 10.18
C ALA A 314 2.67 30.17 10.00
N LEU A 315 1.66 29.39 10.39
CA LEU A 315 1.61 27.94 10.16
C LEU A 315 1.67 27.61 8.66
N HIS A 316 0.98 28.35 7.80
CA HIS A 316 1.00 28.15 6.33
C HIS A 316 2.40 28.27 5.71
N ARG A 317 3.35 28.94 6.37
CA ARG A 317 4.73 29.11 5.90
C ARG A 317 5.65 27.95 6.27
N LEU A 318 5.20 27.05 7.13
CA LEU A 318 5.98 25.90 7.55
C LEU A 318 6.03 24.83 6.47
N SER A 319 7.17 24.17 6.32
CA SER A 319 7.33 22.99 5.45
C SER A 319 6.49 21.79 5.90
N SER A 320 5.93 21.83 7.10
CA SER A 320 5.04 20.83 7.68
C SER A 320 3.55 21.19 7.51
N PHE A 321 3.22 22.31 6.85
CA PHE A 321 1.84 22.77 6.75
C PHE A 321 0.95 21.80 5.99
N ASP A 322 1.42 21.22 4.89
CA ASP A 322 0.67 20.20 4.13
C ASP A 322 0.23 19.02 5.01
N TYR A 323 1.11 18.61 5.93
CA TYR A 323 0.76 17.57 6.91
C TYR A 323 -0.32 18.05 7.89
N ILE A 324 -0.20 19.28 8.37
CA ILE A 324 -1.15 19.88 9.31
C ILE A 324 -2.54 20.00 8.66
N GLU A 325 -2.61 20.52 7.47
CA GLU A 325 -3.86 20.69 6.71
C GLU A 325 -4.52 19.35 6.40
N GLN A 326 -3.71 18.37 5.95
CA GLN A 326 -4.21 17.09 5.49
C GLN A 326 -4.58 16.14 6.63
N TYR A 327 -3.84 16.15 7.74
CA TYR A 327 -3.95 15.13 8.79
C TYR A 327 -4.35 15.66 10.17
N ILE A 328 -4.12 16.94 10.48
CA ILE A 328 -4.44 17.52 11.79
C ILE A 328 -5.77 18.28 11.77
N TYR A 329 -6.00 19.17 10.79
CA TYR A 329 -7.20 19.97 10.73
C TYR A 329 -8.50 19.16 10.64
N PRO A 330 -8.59 18.06 9.84
CA PRO A 330 -9.83 17.29 9.75
C PRO A 330 -10.29 16.70 11.09
N VAL A 331 -9.38 16.29 11.97
CA VAL A 331 -9.73 15.70 13.27
C VAL A 331 -10.14 16.73 14.32
N LEU A 332 -9.88 18.00 14.09
CA LEU A 332 -10.33 19.10 14.95
C LEU A 332 -11.76 19.54 14.65
N ARG A 333 -12.31 19.13 13.52
CA ARG A 333 -13.68 19.41 13.10
C ARG A 333 -14.64 18.37 13.66
N PHE A 334 -14.68 18.23 14.99
CA PHE A 334 -15.39 17.16 15.69
C PHE A 334 -16.65 17.64 16.41
N GLY A 335 -17.53 16.67 16.72
CA GLY A 335 -18.58 16.74 17.72
C GLY A 335 -18.62 15.46 18.52
N THR A 336 -18.98 15.51 19.77
CA THR A 336 -19.12 14.35 20.67
C THR A 336 -20.46 14.38 21.34
N VAL A 337 -21.19 13.26 21.33
CA VAL A 337 -22.43 13.06 22.08
C VAL A 337 -22.14 12.00 23.15
N ALA A 338 -22.19 12.38 24.42
CA ALA A 338 -22.04 11.48 25.55
C ALA A 338 -23.40 11.28 26.24
N VAL A 339 -23.89 10.04 26.25
CA VAL A 339 -25.22 9.67 26.83
C VAL A 339 -25.01 8.84 28.06
N SER A 340 -25.50 9.28 29.20
CA SER A 340 -25.46 8.56 30.48
C SER A 340 -26.80 7.91 30.76
N TYR A 341 -26.80 6.59 31.10
CA TYR A 341 -28.00 5.75 31.26
C TYR A 341 -27.88 4.70 32.36
N THR A 342 -28.99 4.00 32.67
CA THR A 342 -29.07 2.89 33.64
C THR A 342 -29.63 1.61 33.01
N ALA A 343 -29.15 0.41 33.50
CA ALA A 343 -29.54 -0.91 33.00
C ALA A 343 -29.54 -2.02 34.09
N PRO A 344 -30.32 -3.13 33.98
CA PRO A 344 -30.38 -4.24 34.93
C PRO A 344 -29.23 -5.25 34.82
N LYS A 345 -28.99 -6.09 35.83
CA LYS A 345 -27.88 -7.07 35.91
C LYS A 345 -28.36 -8.52 35.72
N ARG A 346 -27.57 -9.37 35.05
CA ARG A 346 -27.76 -10.83 34.87
C ARG A 346 -26.49 -11.64 35.25
N TYR A 347 -26.63 -12.97 35.48
CA TYR A 347 -25.50 -13.87 35.74
C TYR A 347 -24.82 -14.34 34.44
N ASP A 348 -23.52 -14.66 34.51
CA ASP A 348 -22.72 -15.11 33.33
C ASP A 348 -23.30 -16.35 32.65
N SER A 349 -23.76 -17.33 33.44
CA SER A 349 -24.40 -18.54 32.91
C SER A 349 -25.71 -18.25 32.18
N GLU A 350 -26.51 -17.31 32.66
CA GLU A 350 -27.74 -16.86 32.03
C GLU A 350 -27.44 -16.13 30.73
N VAL A 351 -26.50 -15.16 30.74
CA VAL A 351 -26.06 -14.42 29.58
C VAL A 351 -25.53 -15.37 28.50
N TYR A 352 -24.68 -16.33 28.88
CA TYR A 352 -24.14 -17.30 27.94
C TYR A 352 -25.21 -18.21 27.33
N LEU A 353 -26.10 -18.78 28.14
CA LEU A 353 -27.17 -19.65 27.66
C LEU A 353 -28.16 -18.90 26.75
N LEU A 354 -28.53 -17.68 27.10
CA LEU A 354 -29.37 -16.83 26.24
C LEU A 354 -28.67 -16.52 24.90
N SER A 355 -27.38 -16.18 24.93
CA SER A 355 -26.64 -15.92 23.68
C SER A 355 -26.62 -17.12 22.75
N LYS A 356 -26.50 -18.34 23.25
CA LYS A 356 -26.61 -19.57 22.45
C LYS A 356 -27.99 -19.72 21.81
N LYS A 357 -29.07 -19.54 22.58
CA LYS A 357 -30.44 -19.58 22.07
C LYS A 357 -30.69 -18.50 21.02
N ILE A 358 -30.12 -17.29 21.17
CA ILE A 358 -30.20 -16.22 20.19
C ILE A 358 -29.45 -16.61 18.89
N VAL A 359 -28.24 -17.16 19.00
CA VAL A 359 -27.47 -17.66 17.84
C VAL A 359 -28.21 -18.77 17.09
N GLU A 360 -28.95 -19.62 17.82
CA GLU A 360 -29.78 -20.69 17.27
C GLU A 360 -31.17 -20.21 16.82
N LYS A 361 -31.47 -18.91 16.96
CA LYS A 361 -32.77 -18.28 16.62
C LYS A 361 -33.97 -18.84 17.40
N GLN A 362 -33.73 -19.33 18.61
CA GLN A 362 -34.77 -19.80 19.53
C GLN A 362 -35.37 -18.66 20.35
N VAL A 363 -34.61 -17.56 20.51
CA VAL A 363 -34.98 -16.36 21.24
C VAL A 363 -34.52 -15.14 20.45
N GLU A 364 -35.26 -14.03 20.52
CA GLU A 364 -34.90 -12.78 19.85
C GLU A 364 -33.66 -12.13 20.48
N ALA A 365 -32.93 -11.34 19.70
CA ALA A 365 -31.65 -10.76 20.13
C ALA A 365 -31.80 -9.72 21.25
N ASP A 366 -32.96 -9.08 21.35
CA ASP A 366 -33.31 -8.09 22.38
C ASP A 366 -33.46 -8.70 23.79
N ALA A 367 -33.49 -10.03 23.89
CA ALA A 367 -33.43 -10.72 25.19
C ALA A 367 -32.13 -10.44 25.98
N LEU A 368 -31.07 -10.01 25.33
CA LEU A 368 -29.84 -9.52 25.90
C LEU A 368 -29.60 -8.06 25.49
N THR A 369 -29.02 -7.25 26.39
CA THR A 369 -28.54 -5.92 25.99
C THR A 369 -27.37 -6.05 25.03
N PRO A 370 -27.08 -5.00 24.21
CA PRO A 370 -25.91 -5.01 23.32
C PRO A 370 -24.60 -5.33 24.04
N GLU A 371 -24.42 -4.85 25.24
CA GLU A 371 -23.27 -5.12 26.11
C GLU A 371 -23.21 -6.58 26.55
N GLU A 372 -24.33 -7.14 27.02
CA GLU A 372 -24.42 -8.54 27.44
C GLU A 372 -24.18 -9.50 26.30
N LEU A 373 -24.72 -9.18 25.10
CA LEU A 373 -24.51 -10.01 23.92
C LEU A 373 -23.03 -10.02 23.51
N ARG A 374 -22.33 -8.87 23.53
CA ARG A 374 -20.89 -8.83 23.29
C ARG A 374 -20.09 -9.53 24.40
N TYR A 375 -20.50 -9.34 25.66
CA TYR A 375 -19.87 -9.99 26.80
C TYR A 375 -19.95 -11.51 26.69
N SER A 376 -21.08 -12.05 26.26
CA SER A 376 -21.27 -13.50 26.14
C SER A 376 -20.20 -14.18 25.28
N ALA A 377 -19.65 -13.49 24.27
CA ALA A 377 -18.55 -14.02 23.47
C ALA A 377 -17.25 -14.19 24.25
N THR A 378 -17.07 -13.49 25.38
CA THR A 378 -15.89 -13.66 26.24
C THR A 378 -15.97 -14.93 27.08
N LEU A 379 -17.19 -15.45 27.31
CA LEU A 379 -17.48 -16.62 28.14
C LEU A 379 -17.16 -17.96 27.44
N THR A 380 -16.82 -17.96 26.15
CA THR A 380 -16.39 -19.15 25.41
C THR A 380 -14.94 -19.01 24.91
N PRO A 381 -14.10 -20.06 24.93
CA PRO A 381 -12.77 -20.04 24.31
C PRO A 381 -12.81 -20.31 22.81
N LEU A 382 -13.94 -20.82 22.25
CA LEU A 382 -14.05 -21.32 20.89
C LEU A 382 -14.23 -20.18 19.89
N LEU A 383 -13.27 -19.99 18.97
CA LEU A 383 -13.35 -18.93 17.95
C LEU A 383 -14.58 -19.02 17.06
N ALA A 384 -15.07 -20.24 16.77
CA ALA A 384 -16.27 -20.43 15.98
C ALA A 384 -17.55 -19.95 16.70
N GLU A 385 -17.65 -20.16 18.00
CA GLU A 385 -18.75 -19.63 18.82
C GLU A 385 -18.65 -18.12 18.96
N LYS A 386 -17.45 -17.59 19.30
CA LYS A 386 -17.20 -16.15 19.33
C LYS A 386 -17.65 -15.46 18.05
N GLN A 387 -17.30 -16.03 16.89
CA GLN A 387 -17.68 -15.48 15.59
C GLN A 387 -19.21 -15.40 15.46
N ARG A 388 -19.93 -16.48 15.74
CA ARG A 388 -21.40 -16.51 15.63
C ARG A 388 -22.07 -15.50 16.56
N ILE A 389 -21.59 -15.40 17.80
CA ILE A 389 -22.11 -14.43 18.77
C ILE A 389 -21.87 -13.00 18.28
N TYR A 390 -20.64 -12.68 17.82
CA TYR A 390 -20.35 -11.34 17.29
C TYR A 390 -21.05 -11.04 15.96
N GLU A 391 -21.31 -12.04 15.11
CA GLU A 391 -22.15 -11.86 13.91
C GLU A 391 -23.58 -11.45 14.30
N VAL A 392 -24.16 -12.11 15.27
CA VAL A 392 -25.48 -11.76 15.79
C VAL A 392 -25.46 -10.40 16.48
N ALA A 393 -24.44 -10.13 17.30
CA ALA A 393 -24.29 -8.83 17.97
C ALA A 393 -24.15 -7.70 16.95
N ALA A 394 -23.32 -7.85 15.93
CA ALA A 394 -23.14 -6.86 14.87
C ALA A 394 -24.43 -6.60 14.06
N ALA A 395 -25.14 -7.66 13.72
CA ALA A 395 -26.39 -7.57 12.93
C ALA A 395 -27.53 -6.89 13.70
N ASN A 396 -27.65 -7.16 15.01
CA ASN A 396 -28.81 -6.72 15.80
C ASN A 396 -28.56 -5.43 16.60
N THR A 397 -27.30 -5.14 16.96
CA THR A 397 -26.99 -3.96 17.78
C THR A 397 -26.35 -2.82 16.98
N ASN A 398 -25.89 -3.09 15.77
CA ASN A 398 -25.14 -2.16 14.93
C ASN A 398 -23.96 -1.44 15.66
N SER A 399 -23.45 -2.08 16.71
CA SER A 399 -22.44 -1.53 17.62
C SER A 399 -21.05 -1.64 17.03
N TRP A 400 -20.27 -0.56 17.08
CA TRP A 400 -18.90 -0.55 16.55
C TRP A 400 -18.00 -1.57 17.27
N GLU A 401 -18.22 -1.83 18.55
CA GLU A 401 -17.45 -2.82 19.31
C GLU A 401 -17.74 -4.24 18.82
N ALA A 402 -19.00 -4.54 18.45
CA ALA A 402 -19.36 -5.85 17.92
C ALA A 402 -18.69 -6.08 16.55
N PHE A 403 -18.71 -5.09 15.65
CA PHE A 403 -18.01 -5.15 14.38
C PHE A 403 -16.50 -5.28 14.56
N HIS A 404 -15.90 -4.49 15.44
CA HIS A 404 -14.46 -4.58 15.72
C HIS A 404 -14.07 -5.98 16.21
N ASN A 405 -14.77 -6.49 17.24
CA ASN A 405 -14.47 -7.79 17.81
C ASN A 405 -14.72 -8.94 16.83
N LEU A 406 -15.73 -8.83 15.97
CA LEU A 406 -15.92 -9.77 14.86
C LEU A 406 -14.72 -9.75 13.92
N GLY A 407 -14.23 -8.57 13.55
CA GLY A 407 -13.01 -8.41 12.75
C GLY A 407 -11.80 -9.10 13.38
N VAL A 408 -11.57 -8.91 14.67
CA VAL A 408 -10.47 -9.56 15.42
C VAL A 408 -10.60 -11.08 15.41
N VAL A 409 -11.80 -11.62 15.68
CA VAL A 409 -12.03 -13.08 15.64
C VAL A 409 -11.80 -13.65 14.24
N LEU A 410 -12.24 -12.95 13.20
CA LEU A 410 -12.00 -13.37 11.81
C LEU A 410 -10.50 -13.37 11.46
N LEU A 411 -9.71 -12.39 11.94
CA LEU A 411 -8.25 -12.41 11.78
C LEU A 411 -7.61 -13.61 12.51
N GLN A 412 -8.03 -13.90 13.75
CA GLN A 412 -7.54 -15.05 14.49
C GLN A 412 -7.87 -16.38 13.79
N ARG A 413 -9.04 -16.47 13.16
CA ARG A 413 -9.40 -17.61 12.32
C ARG A 413 -8.57 -17.70 11.07
N ALA A 414 -8.34 -16.57 10.39
CA ALA A 414 -7.48 -16.51 9.21
C ALA A 414 -6.06 -17.02 9.49
N GLN A 415 -5.48 -16.68 10.65
CA GLN A 415 -4.15 -17.13 11.05
C GLN A 415 -4.05 -18.65 11.24
N LYS A 416 -5.17 -19.32 11.56
CA LYS A 416 -5.25 -20.79 11.75
C LYS A 416 -5.72 -21.54 10.50
N GLU A 417 -6.10 -20.83 9.44
CA GLU A 417 -6.66 -21.40 8.23
C GLU A 417 -5.55 -21.82 7.24
N PRO A 418 -5.44 -23.12 6.89
CA PRO A 418 -4.42 -23.60 5.97
C PRO A 418 -4.72 -23.24 4.50
N SER A 419 -5.98 -23.13 4.12
CA SER A 419 -6.39 -22.80 2.75
C SER A 419 -6.20 -21.32 2.45
N ASP A 420 -5.34 -20.97 1.48
CA ASP A 420 -5.09 -19.59 1.05
C ASP A 420 -6.37 -18.86 0.63
N LYS A 421 -7.24 -19.54 -0.09
CA LYS A 421 -8.54 -18.99 -0.54
C LYS A 421 -9.43 -18.63 0.65
N THR A 422 -9.59 -19.54 1.60
CA THR A 422 -10.42 -19.35 2.79
C THR A 422 -9.78 -18.31 3.73
N ARG A 423 -8.45 -18.33 3.89
CA ARG A 423 -7.69 -17.36 4.67
C ARG A 423 -7.87 -15.95 4.14
N THR A 424 -7.74 -15.74 2.83
CA THR A 424 -8.00 -14.45 2.17
C THR A 424 -9.43 -13.98 2.36
N ALA A 425 -10.40 -14.88 2.28
CA ALA A 425 -11.82 -14.56 2.53
C ALA A 425 -12.05 -14.08 3.98
N TYR A 426 -11.39 -14.71 4.97
CA TYR A 426 -11.46 -14.24 6.36
C TYR A 426 -10.81 -12.86 6.53
N TYR A 427 -9.66 -12.60 5.92
CA TYR A 427 -9.03 -11.27 5.97
C TYR A 427 -9.93 -10.19 5.36
N ARG A 428 -10.53 -10.45 4.19
CA ARG A 428 -11.46 -9.52 3.55
C ARG A 428 -12.68 -9.23 4.42
N ARG A 429 -13.29 -10.27 4.98
CA ARG A 429 -14.42 -10.12 5.91
C ARG A 429 -14.02 -9.35 7.17
N ALA A 430 -12.82 -9.57 7.71
CA ALA A 430 -12.29 -8.78 8.82
C ALA A 430 -12.16 -7.31 8.44
N GLY A 431 -11.60 -7.00 7.25
CA GLY A 431 -11.50 -5.64 6.72
C GLY A 431 -12.85 -4.93 6.65
N VAL A 432 -13.86 -5.58 6.10
CA VAL A 432 -15.24 -5.05 6.05
C VAL A 432 -15.76 -4.71 7.45
N ASN A 433 -15.59 -5.62 8.41
CA ASN A 433 -16.09 -5.41 9.77
C ASN A 433 -15.32 -4.30 10.50
N PHE A 434 -14.00 -4.21 10.33
CA PHE A 434 -13.23 -3.08 10.87
C PHE A 434 -13.63 -1.75 10.24
N THR A 435 -13.90 -1.72 8.93
CA THR A 435 -14.41 -0.53 8.25
C THR A 435 -15.76 -0.11 8.82
N LEU A 436 -16.67 -1.05 9.03
CA LEU A 436 -17.97 -0.78 9.67
C LEU A 436 -17.81 -0.25 11.09
N ALA A 437 -16.86 -0.79 11.86
CA ALA A 437 -16.53 -0.29 13.19
C ALA A 437 -15.94 1.13 13.13
N ALA A 438 -14.97 1.36 12.23
CA ALA A 438 -14.30 2.63 12.06
C ALA A 438 -15.25 3.75 11.60
N HIS A 439 -16.23 3.45 10.76
CA HIS A 439 -17.25 4.42 10.35
C HIS A 439 -18.19 4.80 11.49
N ARG A 440 -18.41 3.93 12.49
CA ARG A 440 -19.26 4.21 13.64
C ARG A 440 -18.51 4.88 14.78
N ASN A 441 -17.26 4.55 14.94
CA ASN A 441 -16.36 5.15 15.93
C ASN A 441 -15.01 5.48 15.25
N PRO A 442 -14.92 6.64 14.57
CA PRO A 442 -13.77 6.96 13.72
C PRO A 442 -12.53 7.29 14.56
N THR A 443 -11.65 6.30 14.68
CA THR A 443 -10.33 6.44 15.28
C THR A 443 -9.25 5.97 14.29
N ALA A 444 -8.05 6.53 14.40
CA ALA A 444 -6.91 6.10 13.59
C ALA A 444 -6.64 4.60 13.74
N GLU A 445 -6.81 4.08 14.95
CA GLU A 445 -6.58 2.67 15.25
C GLU A 445 -7.54 1.75 14.48
N PHE A 446 -8.83 2.08 14.42
CA PHE A 446 -9.81 1.22 13.74
C PHE A 446 -9.67 1.24 12.23
N PHE A 447 -9.37 2.40 11.64
CA PHE A 447 -9.04 2.46 10.22
C PHE A 447 -7.71 1.74 9.91
N TYR A 448 -6.73 1.79 10.82
CA TYR A 448 -5.51 1.02 10.69
C TYR A 448 -5.76 -0.49 10.75
N HIS A 449 -6.67 -0.96 11.62
CA HIS A 449 -7.07 -2.37 11.66
C HIS A 449 -7.75 -2.80 10.35
N ALA A 450 -8.62 -1.96 9.79
CA ALA A 450 -9.24 -2.21 8.47
C ALA A 450 -8.17 -2.28 7.37
N ALA A 451 -7.26 -1.30 7.32
CA ALA A 451 -6.17 -1.25 6.38
C ALA A 451 -5.30 -2.51 6.43
N THR A 452 -4.89 -2.94 7.65
CA THR A 452 -4.08 -4.15 7.85
C THR A 452 -4.79 -5.41 7.37
N ALA A 453 -6.10 -5.52 7.61
CA ALA A 453 -6.90 -6.67 7.18
C ALA A 453 -7.02 -6.73 5.65
N TYR A 454 -7.34 -5.62 4.99
CA TYR A 454 -7.39 -5.52 3.52
C TYR A 454 -6.01 -5.74 2.89
N HIS A 455 -4.95 -5.22 3.49
CA HIS A 455 -3.58 -5.45 3.02
C HIS A 455 -3.23 -6.95 3.03
N ARG A 456 -3.59 -7.68 4.10
CA ARG A 456 -3.43 -9.15 4.16
C ARG A 456 -4.35 -9.91 3.19
N ALA A 457 -5.49 -9.33 2.83
CA ALA A 457 -6.39 -9.86 1.80
C ALA A 457 -5.92 -9.57 0.37
N ASN A 458 -4.86 -8.78 0.20
CA ASN A 458 -4.38 -8.23 -1.08
C ASN A 458 -5.40 -7.29 -1.77
N ASP A 459 -6.33 -6.72 -0.99
CA ASP A 459 -7.28 -5.70 -1.44
C ASP A 459 -6.61 -4.32 -1.28
N ARG A 460 -5.72 -4.00 -2.22
CA ARG A 460 -4.73 -2.92 -2.11
C ARG A 460 -5.34 -1.53 -2.06
N LEU A 461 -6.39 -1.30 -2.84
CA LEU A 461 -7.06 0.00 -2.89
C LEU A 461 -7.74 0.32 -1.56
N GLU A 462 -8.50 -0.61 -1.03
CA GLU A 462 -9.17 -0.49 0.26
C GLU A 462 -8.15 -0.31 1.39
N ALA A 463 -7.02 -1.03 1.32
CA ALA A 463 -5.95 -0.89 2.31
C ALA A 463 -5.35 0.52 2.30
N LEU A 464 -4.97 1.07 1.12
CA LEU A 464 -4.44 2.43 0.99
C LEU A 464 -5.41 3.47 1.50
N GLN A 465 -6.69 3.35 1.13
CA GLN A 465 -7.74 4.28 1.54
C GLN A 465 -7.93 4.29 3.06
N ASN A 466 -7.90 3.12 3.69
CA ASN A 466 -8.03 3.04 5.14
C ASN A 466 -6.76 3.52 5.88
N TYR A 467 -5.55 3.31 5.34
CA TYR A 467 -4.33 3.94 5.86
C TYR A 467 -4.43 5.47 5.81
N ASP A 468 -4.91 6.03 4.70
CA ASP A 468 -5.13 7.48 4.56
C ASP A 468 -6.11 8.02 5.59
N TYR A 469 -7.23 7.34 5.81
CA TYR A 469 -8.19 7.73 6.84
C TYR A 469 -7.57 7.67 8.24
N ALA A 470 -6.82 6.61 8.55
CA ALA A 470 -6.14 6.47 9.83
C ALA A 470 -5.17 7.64 10.08
N ILE A 471 -4.38 8.03 9.07
CA ILE A 471 -3.43 9.15 9.17
C ILE A 471 -4.17 10.48 9.36
N LYS A 472 -5.23 10.72 8.58
CA LYS A 472 -6.04 11.95 8.67
C LYS A 472 -6.71 12.16 10.02
N LEU A 473 -7.09 11.06 10.69
CA LEU A 473 -7.66 11.14 12.04
C LEU A 473 -6.61 11.46 13.11
N GLY A 474 -5.34 11.19 12.82
CA GLY A 474 -4.26 11.40 13.78
C GLY A 474 -4.31 10.43 14.95
N GLY A 475 -3.38 10.57 15.89
CA GLY A 475 -3.32 9.68 17.06
C GLY A 475 -1.96 9.74 17.75
N PRO A 476 -1.71 8.82 18.68
CA PRO A 476 -0.41 8.75 19.33
C PRO A 476 0.71 8.52 18.31
N ARG A 477 1.83 9.22 18.49
CA ARG A 477 2.99 9.14 17.58
C ARG A 477 3.45 7.69 17.28
N PRO A 478 3.50 6.76 18.27
CA PRO A 478 3.88 5.38 17.98
C PRO A 478 2.91 4.67 17.02
N LEU A 479 1.59 4.93 17.13
CA LEU A 479 0.59 4.38 16.21
C LEU A 479 0.77 4.94 14.80
N LEU A 480 0.91 6.25 14.66
CA LEU A 480 1.12 6.89 13.35
C LEU A 480 2.38 6.38 12.65
N ARG A 481 3.47 6.15 13.39
CA ARG A 481 4.68 5.56 12.83
C ARG A 481 4.44 4.16 12.25
N LYS A 482 3.66 3.31 12.94
CA LYS A 482 3.28 1.98 12.45
C LYS A 482 2.42 2.09 11.19
N ILE A 483 1.43 3.00 11.19
CA ILE A 483 0.56 3.23 10.04
C ILE A 483 1.38 3.62 8.81
N PHE A 484 2.30 4.57 8.94
CA PHE A 484 3.18 4.99 7.85
C PHE A 484 4.15 3.88 7.41
N SER A 485 4.63 3.05 8.34
CA SER A 485 5.48 1.89 8.03
C SER A 485 4.74 0.86 7.16
N ASP A 486 3.53 0.47 7.55
CA ASP A 486 2.73 -0.51 6.81
C ASP A 486 2.17 0.06 5.50
N ARG A 487 1.82 1.34 5.48
CA ARG A 487 1.48 2.04 4.23
C ARG A 487 2.64 2.00 3.25
N ALA A 488 3.85 2.32 3.70
CA ALA A 488 5.05 2.25 2.86
C ALA A 488 5.29 0.85 2.31
N ALA A 489 5.07 -0.18 3.13
CA ALA A 489 5.16 -1.57 2.68
C ALA A 489 4.19 -1.84 1.52
N LEU A 490 2.94 -1.41 1.64
CA LEU A 490 1.95 -1.54 0.57
C LEU A 490 2.33 -0.72 -0.68
N GLU A 491 2.83 0.50 -0.50
CA GLU A 491 3.28 1.37 -1.61
C GLU A 491 4.44 0.72 -2.40
N ILE A 492 5.36 -0.01 -1.72
CA ILE A 492 6.38 -0.83 -2.39
C ILE A 492 5.71 -1.97 -3.17
N GLU A 493 4.78 -2.70 -2.55
CA GLU A 493 4.09 -3.84 -3.15
C GLU A 493 3.26 -3.45 -4.40
N VAL A 494 2.76 -2.22 -4.45
CA VAL A 494 2.03 -1.69 -5.63
C VAL A 494 2.93 -0.96 -6.63
N GLY A 495 4.24 -0.89 -6.36
CA GLY A 495 5.20 -0.27 -7.28
C GLY A 495 5.26 1.25 -7.24
N GLN A 496 5.03 1.84 -6.07
CA GLN A 496 5.08 3.28 -5.81
C GLN A 496 6.27 3.64 -4.87
N PRO A 497 7.53 3.49 -5.33
CA PRO A 497 8.70 3.65 -4.46
C PRO A 497 8.92 5.09 -3.96
N ASP A 498 8.45 6.11 -4.68
CA ASP A 498 8.57 7.51 -4.26
C ASP A 498 7.63 7.83 -3.12
N GLU A 499 6.39 7.35 -3.21
CA GLU A 499 5.38 7.43 -2.15
C GLU A 499 5.86 6.67 -0.91
N ALA A 500 6.38 5.45 -1.10
CA ALA A 500 6.93 4.63 -0.02
C ALA A 500 8.06 5.35 0.74
N LEU A 501 8.99 6.00 0.04
CA LEU A 501 10.04 6.77 0.70
C LEU A 501 9.50 7.97 1.49
N ARG A 502 8.44 8.63 1.00
CA ARG A 502 7.77 9.69 1.76
C ARG A 502 7.12 9.14 3.03
N SER A 503 6.40 8.01 2.91
CA SER A 503 5.79 7.34 4.06
C SER A 503 6.84 6.87 5.08
N LEU A 504 7.96 6.27 4.64
CA LEU A 504 9.06 5.83 5.50
C LEU A 504 9.72 6.99 6.26
N LYS A 505 9.75 8.20 5.67
CA LYS A 505 10.25 9.39 6.35
C LYS A 505 9.41 9.74 7.59
N TYR A 506 8.07 9.60 7.51
CA TYR A 506 7.17 9.84 8.64
C TYR A 506 7.14 8.66 9.62
N ALA A 507 7.30 7.44 9.14
CA ALA A 507 7.41 6.25 9.98
C ALA A 507 8.63 6.31 10.92
N GLY A 508 9.71 6.96 10.46
CA GLY A 508 10.95 7.09 11.22
C GLY A 508 11.78 5.79 11.24
N PRO A 509 12.89 5.79 12.00
CA PRO A 509 13.80 4.65 12.02
C PRO A 509 13.19 3.44 12.74
N SER A 510 13.22 2.28 12.07
CA SER A 510 12.94 0.96 12.62
C SER A 510 13.68 -0.10 11.81
N TYR A 511 13.74 -1.31 12.31
CA TYR A 511 14.36 -2.44 11.60
C TYR A 511 13.65 -2.69 10.25
N GLN A 512 12.32 -2.74 10.25
CA GLN A 512 11.52 -2.96 9.06
C GLN A 512 11.70 -1.83 8.05
N ASN A 513 11.66 -0.59 8.52
CA ASN A 513 11.79 0.60 7.66
C ASN A 513 13.18 0.68 7.01
N ALA A 514 14.23 0.32 7.73
CA ALA A 514 15.58 0.26 7.18
C ALA A 514 15.70 -0.81 6.08
N LEU A 515 15.13 -2.01 6.29
CA LEU A 515 15.11 -3.06 5.27
C LEU A 515 14.30 -2.65 4.04
N ASN A 516 13.10 -2.11 4.23
CA ASN A 516 12.23 -1.65 3.15
C ASN A 516 12.88 -0.49 2.36
N THR A 517 13.55 0.45 3.04
CA THR A 517 14.32 1.52 2.38
C THR A 517 15.47 0.94 1.57
N GLY A 518 16.24 -0.01 2.13
CA GLY A 518 17.32 -0.69 1.42
C GLY A 518 16.83 -1.37 0.15
N LEU A 519 15.69 -2.04 0.20
CA LEU A 519 15.05 -2.69 -0.94
C LEU A 519 14.69 -1.69 -2.06
N ILE A 520 14.09 -0.53 -1.71
CA ILE A 520 13.80 0.54 -2.67
C ILE A 520 15.09 1.04 -3.33
N GLN A 521 16.15 1.25 -2.54
CA GLN A 521 17.42 1.76 -3.06
C GLN A 521 18.12 0.76 -3.99
N ILE A 522 17.99 -0.55 -3.76
CA ILE A 522 18.44 -1.59 -4.72
C ILE A 522 17.69 -1.43 -6.05
N GLY A 523 16.38 -1.29 -6.02
CA GLY A 523 15.56 -1.09 -7.22
C GLY A 523 15.93 0.15 -8.03
N ARG A 524 16.53 1.15 -7.37
CA ARG A 524 17.03 2.41 -7.98
C ARG A 524 18.51 2.36 -8.34
N GLU A 525 19.18 1.24 -8.14
CA GLU A 525 20.63 1.07 -8.34
C GLU A 525 21.49 2.01 -7.45
N HIS A 526 20.91 2.55 -6.35
CA HIS A 526 21.62 3.38 -5.37
C HIS A 526 22.26 2.48 -4.29
N TYR A 527 23.27 1.73 -4.68
CA TYR A 527 23.86 0.65 -3.86
C TYR A 527 24.46 1.13 -2.55
N ASP A 528 25.11 2.28 -2.51
CA ASP A 528 25.70 2.84 -1.28
C ASP A 528 24.62 3.20 -0.26
N LEU A 529 23.49 3.76 -0.72
CA LEU A 529 22.36 4.06 0.14
C LEU A 529 21.70 2.79 0.64
N ALA A 530 21.57 1.76 -0.20
CA ALA A 530 21.05 0.45 0.19
C ALA A 530 21.91 -0.18 1.29
N LEU A 531 23.24 -0.21 1.11
CA LEU A 531 24.19 -0.74 2.10
C LEU A 531 24.11 0.02 3.44
N ALA A 532 23.99 1.35 3.41
CA ALA A 532 23.82 2.16 4.63
C ALA A 532 22.55 1.75 5.40
N GLN A 533 21.45 1.52 4.69
CA GLN A 533 20.18 1.09 5.31
C GLN A 533 20.27 -0.33 5.87
N TYR A 534 20.86 -1.27 5.16
CA TYR A 534 21.04 -2.64 5.67
C TYR A 534 21.99 -2.70 6.86
N ARG A 535 23.05 -1.87 6.91
CA ARG A 535 23.90 -1.72 8.10
C ARG A 535 23.12 -1.17 9.29
N THR A 536 22.23 -0.19 9.06
CA THR A 536 21.33 0.33 10.09
C THR A 536 20.40 -0.78 10.60
N ALA A 537 19.80 -1.57 9.72
CA ALA A 537 18.97 -2.71 10.11
C ALA A 537 19.78 -3.76 10.90
N GLN A 538 21.02 -4.07 10.47
CA GLN A 538 21.91 -4.99 11.18
C GLN A 538 22.27 -4.50 12.58
N ALA A 539 22.51 -3.19 12.74
CA ALA A 539 22.78 -2.58 14.05
C ALA A 539 21.57 -2.65 14.99
N LEU A 540 20.35 -2.51 14.46
CA LEU A 540 19.10 -2.62 15.22
C LEU A 540 18.77 -4.06 15.64
N ARG A 541 19.12 -5.05 14.80
CA ARG A 541 18.93 -6.49 15.08
C ARG A 541 20.16 -7.31 14.63
N PRO A 542 21.22 -7.37 15.42
CA PRO A 542 22.49 -8.04 15.03
C PRO A 542 22.36 -9.51 14.67
N ALA A 543 21.41 -10.22 15.29
CA ALA A 543 21.17 -11.65 15.04
C ALA A 543 20.22 -11.92 13.84
N ALA A 544 19.82 -10.90 13.07
CA ALA A 544 18.93 -11.10 11.94
C ALA A 544 19.71 -11.37 10.64
N ALA A 545 19.32 -12.39 9.88
CA ALA A 545 19.94 -12.75 8.61
C ALA A 545 19.56 -11.81 7.45
N ALA A 546 18.35 -11.23 7.48
CA ALA A 546 17.80 -10.43 6.36
C ALA A 546 18.68 -9.24 5.93
N PRO A 547 19.30 -8.44 6.81
CA PRO A 547 20.19 -7.37 6.38
C PRO A 547 21.43 -7.87 5.65
N LEU A 548 22.03 -8.97 6.12
CA LEU A 548 23.20 -9.60 5.49
C LEU A 548 22.84 -10.13 4.10
N TYR A 549 21.67 -10.73 3.96
CA TYR A 549 21.14 -11.18 2.68
C TYR A 549 20.93 -10.02 1.71
N GLY A 550 20.32 -8.91 2.17
CA GLY A 550 20.17 -7.70 1.36
C GLY A 550 21.52 -7.11 0.91
N MET A 551 22.53 -7.10 1.78
CA MET A 551 23.90 -6.70 1.40
C MET A 551 24.53 -7.68 0.39
N ALA A 552 24.25 -8.99 0.47
CA ALA A 552 24.70 -9.96 -0.51
C ALA A 552 24.07 -9.73 -1.89
N VAL A 553 22.79 -9.35 -1.94
CA VAL A 553 22.11 -8.94 -3.19
C VAL A 553 22.80 -7.72 -3.80
N VAL A 554 23.13 -6.71 -2.99
CA VAL A 554 23.90 -5.55 -3.48
C VAL A 554 25.25 -5.96 -4.04
N ALA A 555 25.99 -6.83 -3.33
CA ALA A 555 27.28 -7.35 -3.79
C ALA A 555 27.15 -8.13 -5.11
N ALA A 556 26.07 -8.90 -5.28
CA ALA A 556 25.79 -9.62 -6.51
C ALA A 556 25.57 -8.67 -7.70
N ARG A 557 24.78 -7.63 -7.52
CA ARG A 557 24.54 -6.60 -8.56
C ARG A 557 25.79 -5.79 -8.89
N GLN A 558 26.71 -5.64 -7.95
CA GLN A 558 28.03 -5.03 -8.15
C GLN A 558 29.09 -6.01 -8.67
N GLN A 559 28.72 -7.27 -8.98
CA GLN A 559 29.61 -8.32 -9.44
C GLN A 559 30.78 -8.64 -8.50
N ASN A 560 30.58 -8.48 -7.19
CA ASN A 560 31.58 -8.75 -6.16
C ASN A 560 31.37 -10.16 -5.55
N GLU A 561 31.83 -11.20 -6.26
CA GLU A 561 31.66 -12.59 -5.83
C GLU A 561 32.24 -12.90 -4.43
N PRO A 562 33.43 -12.41 -4.03
CA PRO A 562 33.94 -12.64 -2.67
C PRO A 562 33.03 -12.11 -1.58
N ALA A 563 32.45 -10.92 -1.78
CA ALA A 563 31.50 -10.33 -0.83
C ALA A 563 30.19 -11.13 -0.78
N VAL A 564 29.67 -11.59 -1.94
CA VAL A 564 28.50 -12.48 -2.01
C VAL A 564 28.72 -13.70 -1.13
N GLY A 565 29.85 -14.40 -1.29
CA GLY A 565 30.14 -15.60 -0.51
C GLY A 565 30.22 -15.33 1.00
N THR A 566 30.91 -14.27 1.40
CA THR A 566 31.08 -13.91 2.81
C THR A 566 29.73 -13.57 3.47
N LEU A 567 28.93 -12.72 2.81
CA LEU A 567 27.66 -12.25 3.35
C LEU A 567 26.59 -13.35 3.39
N LEU A 568 26.51 -14.19 2.34
CA LEU A 568 25.60 -15.34 2.34
C LEU A 568 25.98 -16.35 3.43
N LYS A 569 27.26 -16.65 3.62
CA LYS A 569 27.72 -17.55 4.69
C LYS A 569 27.29 -17.04 6.08
N GLN A 570 27.42 -15.73 6.33
CA GLN A 570 26.96 -15.13 7.57
C GLN A 570 25.43 -15.17 7.72
N ALA A 571 24.67 -14.91 6.64
CA ALA A 571 23.23 -14.98 6.65
C ALA A 571 22.73 -16.40 6.94
N VAL A 572 23.29 -17.40 6.26
CA VAL A 572 22.94 -18.84 6.44
C VAL A 572 23.32 -19.35 7.84
N ALA A 573 24.42 -18.86 8.41
CA ALA A 573 24.80 -19.19 9.77
C ALA A 573 23.79 -18.69 10.82
N LEU A 574 23.13 -17.55 10.57
CA LEU A 574 22.08 -17.02 11.42
C LEU A 574 20.71 -17.69 11.17
N ASP A 575 20.41 -18.01 9.91
CA ASP A 575 19.17 -18.67 9.52
C ASP A 575 19.38 -19.54 8.27
N ARG A 576 19.34 -20.85 8.44
CA ARG A 576 19.55 -21.85 7.39
C ARG A 576 18.55 -21.76 6.23
N SER A 577 17.36 -21.18 6.44
CA SER A 577 16.36 -21.03 5.38
C SER A 577 16.86 -20.15 4.23
N TYR A 578 17.82 -19.27 4.50
CA TYR A 578 18.43 -18.42 3.48
C TYR A 578 19.31 -19.19 2.48
N ALA A 579 19.74 -20.40 2.79
CA ALA A 579 20.48 -21.23 1.84
C ALA A 579 19.59 -21.64 0.65
N GLN A 580 18.39 -22.18 0.93
CA GLN A 580 17.42 -22.51 -0.13
C GLN A 580 16.98 -21.26 -0.88
N ARG A 581 16.68 -20.18 -0.14
CA ARG A 581 16.26 -18.90 -0.72
C ARG A 581 17.29 -18.35 -1.72
N ALA A 582 18.60 -18.43 -1.39
CA ALA A 582 19.65 -17.95 -2.28
C ALA A 582 19.77 -18.79 -3.56
N VAL A 583 19.50 -20.09 -3.51
CA VAL A 583 19.49 -20.94 -4.71
C VAL A 583 18.35 -20.59 -5.66
N GLU A 584 17.20 -20.21 -5.12
CA GLU A 584 15.99 -19.88 -5.87
C GLU A 584 15.95 -18.40 -6.35
N ASP A 585 16.81 -17.55 -5.78
CA ASP A 585 16.82 -16.11 -6.05
C ASP A 585 17.59 -15.79 -7.35
N LEU A 586 16.91 -15.10 -8.27
CA LEU A 586 17.48 -14.66 -9.54
C LEU A 586 18.68 -13.73 -9.39
N GLU A 587 18.80 -13.03 -8.27
CA GLU A 587 19.93 -12.14 -7.97
C GLU A 587 21.27 -12.89 -7.89
N PHE A 588 21.25 -14.19 -7.53
CA PHE A 588 22.44 -15.03 -7.42
C PHE A 588 22.61 -16.05 -8.53
N GLN A 589 21.75 -16.04 -9.56
CA GLN A 589 21.75 -17.08 -10.59
C GLN A 589 23.11 -17.25 -11.31
N ASP A 590 23.83 -16.14 -11.54
CA ASP A 590 25.15 -16.17 -12.17
C ASP A 590 26.25 -16.78 -11.29
N TYR A 591 26.00 -16.85 -9.97
CA TYR A 591 26.94 -17.37 -8.97
C TYR A 591 26.70 -18.83 -8.60
N THR A 592 25.54 -19.41 -8.92
CA THR A 592 25.11 -20.75 -8.46
C THR A 592 26.08 -21.87 -8.83
N LYS A 593 26.80 -21.76 -9.93
CA LYS A 593 27.83 -22.72 -10.39
C LYS A 593 29.20 -22.48 -9.75
N GLY A 594 29.42 -21.33 -9.11
CA GLY A 594 30.67 -20.93 -8.48
C GLY A 594 30.98 -21.71 -7.21
N LYS A 595 32.28 -21.95 -6.93
CA LYS A 595 32.74 -22.62 -5.72
C LYS A 595 32.40 -21.79 -4.47
N VAL A 596 32.63 -20.48 -4.54
CA VAL A 596 32.41 -19.52 -3.45
C VAL A 596 30.94 -19.54 -2.98
N PHE A 597 30.01 -19.51 -3.92
CA PHE A 597 28.58 -19.57 -3.62
C PHE A 597 28.18 -20.90 -2.95
N ARG A 598 28.63 -22.04 -3.50
CA ARG A 598 28.31 -23.36 -2.94
C ARG A 598 28.87 -23.57 -1.55
N GLU A 599 30.06 -23.03 -1.26
CA GLU A 599 30.68 -23.09 0.06
C GLU A 599 29.98 -22.19 1.07
N ALA A 600 29.43 -21.06 0.63
CA ALA A 600 28.68 -20.14 1.49
C ALA A 600 27.34 -20.70 1.98
N LEU A 601 26.75 -21.64 1.26
CA LEU A 601 25.46 -22.25 1.59
C LEU A 601 25.56 -23.55 2.45
N ARG A 602 26.77 -24.06 2.71
CA ARG A 602 27.00 -25.21 3.56
C ARG A 602 26.99 -24.85 5.04
#